data_5d352e1695b5ce04ff710c3152262f67
#
_entry.id   5d352e1695b5ce04ff710c3152262f67
#
_cell.length_a   1.000
_cell.length_b   1.000
_cell.length_c   1.000
_cell.angle_alpha   90.00
_cell.angle_beta   90.00
_cell.angle_gamma   90.00
#
_symmetry.space_group_name_H-M   'P 1'
#
loop_
_entity.id
_entity.type
_entity.pdbx_description
1 polymer ?
#
loop_
_entity_poly.entity_id
_entity_poly.type
_entity_poly.pdbx_seq_one_letter_code
_entity_poly.pdbx_strand_id
1 'polypeptide(L)'
;LACGGTLSLPAYMEAGVDVRLGTDGAASSGNGLNMQAEARLASLVQRHDHWDSTLLPAVDAMDLATKGSRDWAVWNLDDVRMRPRGRSDNRHLANLIFNGADCMDLWVNGKALRRDGTTLTVDEAAVLDEIDGAVATYYEGVE
;
A
#
# COMPACT_ATOMS: atom_id res chain seq x y z
N LEU A 1 17.54 1.94 5.70
CA LEU A 1 17.03 0.79 6.43
C LEU A 1 16.68 1.19 7.85
N ALA A 2 15.51 1.70 8.01
CA ALA A 2 15.11 2.47 9.18
C ALA A 2 14.16 1.69 10.10
N CYS A 3 14.31 0.39 10.22
CA CYS A 3 13.54 -0.36 11.20
C CYS A 3 14.16 -0.21 12.58
N GLY A 4 13.80 0.87 13.27
CA GLY A 4 14.17 1.11 14.66
C GLY A 4 13.33 0.34 15.68
N GLY A 5 12.56 -0.65 15.25
CA GLY A 5 11.62 -1.40 16.08
C GLY A 5 10.17 -1.24 15.61
N THR A 6 9.23 -1.84 16.32
CA THR A 6 7.80 -1.81 16.01
C THR A 6 7.08 -0.90 17.01
N LEU A 7 6.27 0.02 16.47
CA LEU A 7 5.33 0.78 17.27
C LEU A 7 4.29 -0.18 17.88
N SER A 8 4.04 -0.15 19.18
CA SER A 8 2.93 -0.88 19.78
C SER A 8 1.60 -0.20 19.45
N LEU A 9 1.00 -0.55 18.31
CA LEU A 9 -0.24 0.06 17.84
C LEU A 9 -1.36 0.00 18.89
N PRO A 10 -1.61 -1.14 19.58
CA PRO A 10 -2.65 -1.19 20.61
C PRO A 10 -2.46 -0.16 21.72
N ALA A 11 -1.24 0.04 22.20
CA ALA A 11 -0.95 1.01 23.27
C ALA A 11 -1.22 2.46 22.83
N TYR A 12 -0.88 2.80 21.61
CA TYR A 12 -1.14 4.14 21.05
C TYR A 12 -2.65 4.38 20.81
N MET A 13 -3.35 3.37 20.33
CA MET A 13 -4.80 3.46 20.15
C MET A 13 -5.55 3.58 21.49
N GLU A 14 -5.13 2.81 22.50
CA GLU A 14 -5.67 2.92 23.87
C GLU A 14 -5.42 4.29 24.49
N ALA A 15 -4.27 4.89 24.20
CA ALA A 15 -3.95 6.26 24.61
C ALA A 15 -4.70 7.33 23.81
N GLY A 16 -5.54 6.96 22.85
CA GLY A 16 -6.34 7.89 22.03
C GLY A 16 -5.55 8.63 20.95
N VAL A 17 -4.35 8.15 20.61
CA VAL A 17 -3.54 8.74 19.54
C VAL A 17 -4.16 8.46 18.18
N ASP A 18 -4.26 9.49 17.33
CA ASP A 18 -4.70 9.34 15.93
C ASP A 18 -3.58 8.74 15.07
N VAL A 19 -3.51 7.42 15.04
CA VAL A 19 -2.51 6.68 14.25
C VAL A 19 -2.99 6.53 12.81
N ARG A 20 -2.07 6.68 11.85
CA ARG A 20 -2.30 6.48 10.42
C ARG A 20 -1.12 5.73 9.81
N LEU A 21 -1.35 5.02 8.71
CA LEU A 21 -0.28 4.42 7.92
C LEU A 21 0.25 5.40 6.88
N GLY A 22 1.52 5.25 6.54
CA GLY A 22 2.18 5.96 5.47
C GLY A 22 3.33 5.12 4.91
N THR A 23 3.64 5.32 3.64
CA THR A 23 4.69 4.57 2.92
C THR A 23 6.10 5.09 3.19
N ASP A 24 6.24 6.25 3.83
CA ASP A 24 7.48 7.03 3.81
C ASP A 24 7.92 7.37 2.37
N GLY A 25 9.08 7.90 2.19
CA GLY A 25 9.64 8.23 0.87
C GLY A 25 10.25 7.03 0.16
N ALA A 26 10.13 6.98 -1.17
CA ALA A 26 10.69 5.88 -1.97
C ALA A 26 12.21 5.75 -1.86
N ALA A 27 12.91 6.83 -1.52
CA ALA A 27 14.36 6.86 -1.30
C ALA A 27 14.75 6.69 0.19
N SER A 28 13.81 6.38 1.06
CA SER A 28 14.00 6.25 2.50
C SER A 28 13.71 4.82 2.97
N SER A 29 12.82 4.67 3.96
CA SER A 29 12.49 3.37 4.56
C SER A 29 11.63 2.48 3.66
N GLY A 30 10.77 3.09 2.83
CA GLY A 30 9.89 2.39 1.91
C GLY A 30 10.49 2.28 0.53
N ASN A 31 10.70 1.08 0.04
CA ASN A 31 11.14 0.83 -1.34
C ASN A 31 10.03 1.03 -2.38
N GLY A 32 8.86 1.44 -1.97
CA GLY A 32 7.72 1.64 -2.85
C GLY A 32 6.61 2.44 -2.18
N LEU A 33 5.82 3.14 -2.97
CA LEU A 33 4.68 3.95 -2.50
C LEU A 33 3.38 3.11 -2.50
N ASN A 34 3.44 1.89 -1.97
CA ASN A 34 2.34 0.93 -1.99
C ASN A 34 1.66 0.80 -0.63
N MET A 35 0.56 1.54 -0.44
CA MET A 35 -0.24 1.52 0.79
C MET A 35 -0.85 0.16 1.13
N GLN A 36 -1.12 -0.72 0.14
CA GLN A 36 -1.58 -2.08 0.42
C GLN A 36 -0.47 -2.91 1.08
N ALA A 37 0.76 -2.78 0.59
CA ALA A 37 1.91 -3.46 1.16
C ALA A 37 2.16 -2.98 2.60
N GLU A 38 2.02 -1.68 2.86
CA GLU A 38 2.15 -1.11 4.21
C GLU A 38 1.05 -1.61 5.16
N ALA A 39 -0.20 -1.64 4.71
CA ALA A 39 -1.31 -2.17 5.50
C ALA A 39 -1.13 -3.65 5.84
N ARG A 40 -0.65 -4.44 4.87
CA ARG A 40 -0.28 -5.85 5.10
C ARG A 40 0.86 -5.97 6.10
N LEU A 41 1.94 -5.22 5.91
CA LEU A 41 3.11 -5.25 6.78
C LEU A 41 2.74 -4.88 8.21
N ALA A 42 2.00 -3.78 8.39
CA ALA A 42 1.52 -3.34 9.70
C ALA A 42 0.73 -4.45 10.40
N SER A 43 -0.22 -5.09 9.70
CA SER A 43 -1.01 -6.18 10.24
C SER A 43 -0.14 -7.36 10.69
N LEU A 44 0.82 -7.79 9.85
CA LEU A 44 1.68 -8.93 10.14
C LEU A 44 2.63 -8.65 11.28
N VAL A 45 3.25 -7.47 11.31
CA VAL A 45 4.21 -7.08 12.34
C VAL A 45 3.54 -6.94 13.70
N GLN A 46 2.36 -6.31 13.78
CA GLN A 46 1.63 -6.21 15.04
C GLN A 46 1.25 -7.59 15.61
N ARG A 47 0.77 -8.49 14.75
CA ARG A 47 0.45 -9.87 15.15
C ARG A 47 1.67 -10.64 15.64
N HIS A 48 2.80 -10.46 14.97
CA HIS A 48 4.05 -11.11 15.34
C HIS A 48 4.56 -10.60 16.69
N ASP A 49 4.64 -9.31 16.87
CA ASP A 49 5.17 -8.67 18.08
C ASP A 49 4.36 -8.98 19.34
N HIS A 50 3.05 -9.07 19.19
CA HIS A 50 2.13 -9.28 20.32
C HIS A 50 1.71 -10.75 20.48
N TRP A 51 2.17 -11.65 19.60
CA TRP A 51 1.75 -13.07 19.58
C TRP A 51 0.23 -13.25 19.54
N ASP A 52 -0.47 -12.32 18.86
CA ASP A 52 -1.92 -12.29 18.72
C ASP A 52 -2.32 -12.17 17.25
N SER A 53 -2.81 -13.28 16.68
CA SER A 53 -3.25 -13.34 15.28
C SER A 53 -4.51 -12.54 14.97
N THR A 54 -5.21 -12.03 15.98
CA THR A 54 -6.43 -11.24 15.82
C THR A 54 -6.17 -9.74 15.70
N LEU A 55 -4.97 -9.27 16.06
CA LEU A 55 -4.62 -7.87 15.99
C LEU A 55 -4.63 -7.35 14.56
N LEU A 56 -5.07 -6.11 14.42
CA LEU A 56 -5.11 -5.34 13.19
C LEU A 56 -5.65 -6.17 12.00
N PRO A 57 -6.94 -6.57 12.03
CA PRO A 57 -7.57 -7.25 10.91
C PRO A 57 -7.57 -6.35 9.66
N ALA A 58 -7.82 -6.91 8.48
CA ALA A 58 -7.73 -6.19 7.22
C ALA A 58 -8.59 -4.93 7.15
N VAL A 59 -9.76 -4.93 7.79
CA VAL A 59 -10.63 -3.76 7.86
C VAL A 59 -9.97 -2.62 8.62
N ASP A 60 -9.39 -2.90 9.78
CA ASP A 60 -8.73 -1.88 10.61
C ASP A 60 -7.44 -1.38 9.94
N ALA A 61 -6.69 -2.27 9.29
CA ALA A 61 -5.51 -1.88 8.49
C ALA A 61 -5.89 -0.97 7.32
N MET A 62 -7.01 -1.24 6.65
CA MET A 62 -7.54 -0.36 5.60
C MET A 62 -7.98 0.99 6.17
N ASP A 63 -8.64 1.01 7.31
CA ASP A 63 -9.04 2.26 7.96
C ASP A 63 -7.83 3.13 8.31
N LEU A 64 -6.76 2.55 8.85
CA LEU A 64 -5.53 3.30 9.13
C LEU A 64 -4.86 3.82 7.84
N ALA A 65 -4.97 3.08 6.73
CA ALA A 65 -4.39 3.45 5.45
C ALA A 65 -5.18 4.55 4.71
N THR A 66 -6.49 4.67 4.98
CA THR A 66 -7.38 5.57 4.24
C THR A 66 -7.95 6.69 5.08
N LYS A 67 -7.70 6.69 6.38
CA LYS A 67 -8.27 7.63 7.35
C LYS A 67 -8.06 9.08 6.96
N GLY A 68 -9.16 9.78 6.81
CA GLY A 68 -9.18 11.21 6.44
C GLY A 68 -8.89 11.50 4.97
N SER A 69 -8.68 10.48 4.14
CA SER A 69 -8.58 10.67 2.70
C SER A 69 -9.94 11.00 2.08
N ARG A 70 -9.93 11.85 1.05
CA ARG A 70 -11.06 12.09 0.14
C ARG A 70 -10.82 11.50 -1.23
N ASP A 71 -9.67 10.87 -1.39
CA ASP A 71 -9.26 10.20 -2.61
C ASP A 71 -9.85 8.79 -2.60
N TRP A 72 -10.00 8.21 -3.77
CA TRP A 72 -10.56 6.87 -3.88
C TRP A 72 -9.92 6.11 -5.03
N ALA A 73 -9.88 4.79 -4.87
CA ALA A 73 -9.35 3.86 -5.86
C ALA A 73 -10.35 2.73 -6.10
N VAL A 74 -10.39 2.24 -7.34
CA VAL A 74 -11.17 1.08 -7.76
C VAL A 74 -10.23 -0.06 -8.06
N TRP A 75 -10.52 -1.23 -7.51
CA TRP A 75 -9.68 -2.41 -7.61
C TRP A 75 -10.36 -3.50 -8.44
N ASN A 76 -9.55 -4.27 -9.17
CA ASN A 76 -10.05 -5.37 -9.98
C ASN A 76 -10.42 -6.57 -9.11
N LEU A 77 -11.72 -6.78 -8.87
CA LEU A 77 -12.22 -7.94 -8.12
C LEU A 77 -12.19 -9.25 -8.93
N ASP A 78 -11.98 -9.19 -10.26
CA ASP A 78 -11.84 -10.39 -11.10
C ASP A 78 -10.41 -10.96 -11.11
N ASP A 79 -9.47 -10.26 -10.49
CA ASP A 79 -8.12 -10.72 -10.28
C ASP A 79 -8.09 -12.08 -9.54
N VAL A 80 -7.19 -12.96 -9.95
CA VAL A 80 -7.01 -14.28 -9.31
C VAL A 80 -6.62 -14.15 -7.83
N ARG A 81 -5.89 -13.11 -7.46
CA ARG A 81 -5.50 -12.79 -6.07
C ARG A 81 -6.70 -12.47 -5.19
N MET A 82 -7.82 -12.08 -5.78
CA MET A 82 -9.08 -11.81 -5.07
C MET A 82 -9.95 -13.08 -4.88
N ARG A 83 -9.41 -14.25 -5.18
CA ARG A 83 -10.12 -15.55 -5.02
C ARG A 83 -9.65 -16.29 -3.75
N PRO A 84 -10.54 -17.10 -3.12
CA PRO A 84 -11.97 -17.20 -3.40
C PRO A 84 -12.71 -15.94 -2.98
N ARG A 85 -13.73 -15.57 -3.75
CA ARG A 85 -14.65 -14.49 -3.36
C ARG A 85 -15.50 -14.95 -2.19
N GLY A 86 -15.48 -14.19 -1.11
CA GLY A 86 -16.39 -14.40 0.01
C GLY A 86 -17.76 -13.75 -0.25
N ARG A 87 -18.67 -13.97 0.69
CA ARG A 87 -19.98 -13.31 0.71
C ARG A 87 -20.00 -12.03 1.57
N SER A 88 -18.85 -11.67 2.15
CA SER A 88 -18.74 -10.50 3.02
C SER A 88 -17.66 -9.55 2.51
N ASP A 89 -17.87 -8.27 2.75
CA ASP A 89 -16.91 -7.21 2.40
C ASP A 89 -15.55 -7.43 3.09
N ASN A 90 -15.56 -7.96 4.32
CA ASN A 90 -14.33 -8.29 5.05
C ASN A 90 -13.43 -9.29 4.29
N ARG A 91 -14.02 -10.23 3.54
CA ARG A 91 -13.25 -11.16 2.72
C ARG A 91 -12.58 -10.44 1.55
N HIS A 92 -13.27 -9.51 0.90
CA HIS A 92 -12.70 -8.72 -0.19
C HIS A 92 -11.56 -7.84 0.31
N LEU A 93 -11.74 -7.16 1.44
CA LEU A 93 -10.68 -6.37 2.08
C LEU A 93 -9.49 -7.24 2.50
N ALA A 94 -9.74 -8.42 3.07
CA ALA A 94 -8.66 -9.33 3.41
C ALA A 94 -7.86 -9.77 2.17
N ASN A 95 -8.53 -10.16 1.09
CA ASN A 95 -7.84 -10.50 -0.16
C ASN A 95 -7.06 -9.30 -0.70
N LEU A 96 -7.65 -8.12 -0.71
CA LEU A 96 -6.99 -6.90 -1.17
C LEU A 96 -5.72 -6.59 -0.38
N ILE A 97 -5.79 -6.61 0.94
CA ILE A 97 -4.66 -6.29 1.82
C ILE A 97 -3.57 -7.37 1.77
N PHE A 98 -3.95 -8.66 1.85
CA PHE A 98 -2.96 -9.74 1.98
C PHE A 98 -2.42 -10.26 0.64
N ASN A 99 -3.21 -10.19 -0.43
CA ASN A 99 -2.82 -10.74 -1.73
C ASN A 99 -2.57 -9.64 -2.78
N GLY A 100 -3.15 -8.45 -2.59
CA GLY A 100 -3.13 -7.37 -3.57
C GLY A 100 -4.14 -7.57 -4.69
N ALA A 101 -4.33 -6.53 -5.47
CA ALA A 101 -5.07 -6.52 -6.74
C ALA A 101 -4.59 -5.33 -7.58
N ASP A 102 -4.90 -5.32 -8.87
CA ASP A 102 -4.57 -4.19 -9.71
C ASP A 102 -5.56 -3.04 -9.51
N CYS A 103 -5.01 -1.84 -9.32
CA CYS A 103 -5.79 -0.62 -9.28
C CYS A 103 -6.25 -0.26 -10.70
N MET A 104 -7.54 -0.22 -10.91
CA MET A 104 -8.13 0.13 -12.20
C MET A 104 -8.31 1.63 -12.34
N ASP A 105 -8.88 2.28 -11.34
CA ASP A 105 -9.07 3.72 -11.33
C ASP A 105 -8.50 4.34 -10.06
N LEU A 106 -7.94 5.55 -10.19
CA LEU A 106 -7.47 6.36 -9.08
C LEU A 106 -7.91 7.81 -9.27
N TRP A 107 -8.50 8.37 -8.23
CA TRP A 107 -8.95 9.75 -8.20
C TRP A 107 -8.34 10.46 -6.99
N VAL A 108 -7.69 11.59 -7.24
CA VAL A 108 -7.07 12.42 -6.21
C VAL A 108 -7.60 13.85 -6.34
N ASN A 109 -8.17 14.39 -5.27
CA ASN A 109 -8.79 15.71 -5.27
C ASN A 109 -9.80 15.91 -6.41
N GLY A 110 -10.58 14.87 -6.74
CA GLY A 110 -11.57 14.90 -7.82
C GLY A 110 -11.02 14.81 -9.23
N LYS A 111 -9.69 14.68 -9.39
CA LYS A 111 -9.04 14.49 -10.69
C LYS A 111 -8.70 13.02 -10.88
N ALA A 112 -9.09 12.44 -12.03
CA ALA A 112 -8.67 11.09 -12.40
C ALA A 112 -7.17 11.11 -12.74
N LEU A 113 -6.41 10.27 -12.08
CA LEU A 113 -4.99 10.03 -12.37
C LEU A 113 -4.77 8.70 -13.09
N ARG A 114 -5.69 7.74 -12.90
CA ARG A 114 -5.70 6.42 -13.55
C ARG A 114 -7.12 6.05 -13.94
N ARG A 115 -7.31 5.44 -15.11
CA ARG A 115 -8.59 4.93 -15.62
C ARG A 115 -8.37 3.64 -16.39
N ASP A 116 -9.20 2.65 -16.13
CA ASP A 116 -9.17 1.34 -16.81
C ASP A 116 -7.75 0.74 -16.83
N GLY A 117 -7.01 0.88 -15.73
CA GLY A 117 -5.64 0.38 -15.61
C GLY A 117 -4.57 1.23 -16.32
N THR A 118 -4.92 2.37 -16.91
CA THR A 118 -3.97 3.25 -17.61
C THR A 118 -3.73 4.54 -16.82
N THR A 119 -2.49 4.90 -16.60
CA THR A 119 -2.09 6.18 -15.98
C THR A 119 -2.31 7.32 -16.97
N LEU A 120 -2.96 8.40 -16.52
CA LEU A 120 -3.37 9.52 -17.39
C LEU A 120 -2.42 10.72 -17.35
N THR A 121 -1.55 10.78 -16.37
CA THR A 121 -0.75 11.96 -16.08
C THR A 121 0.74 11.79 -16.36
N VAL A 122 1.15 10.57 -16.64
CA VAL A 122 2.55 10.19 -16.87
C VAL A 122 2.59 9.20 -18.02
N ASP A 123 3.54 9.36 -18.91
CA ASP A 123 3.92 8.32 -19.87
C ASP A 123 4.83 7.31 -19.16
N GLU A 124 4.24 6.20 -18.73
CA GLU A 124 4.97 5.18 -17.94
C GLU A 124 6.12 4.57 -18.74
N ALA A 125 5.97 4.39 -20.06
CA ALA A 125 7.02 3.82 -20.91
C ALA A 125 8.22 4.80 -21.01
N ALA A 126 7.96 6.07 -21.27
CA ALA A 126 9.01 7.08 -21.34
C ALA A 126 9.78 7.22 -19.99
N VAL A 127 9.07 7.15 -18.86
CA VAL A 127 9.72 7.20 -17.52
C VAL A 127 10.60 5.97 -17.29
N LEU A 128 10.16 4.78 -17.68
CA LEU A 128 10.95 3.56 -17.53
C LEU A 128 12.21 3.61 -18.40
N ASP A 129 12.10 4.07 -19.64
CA ASP A 129 13.26 4.25 -20.55
C ASP A 129 14.26 5.27 -19.99
N GLU A 130 13.78 6.36 -19.38
CA GLU A 130 14.64 7.38 -18.74
C GLU A 130 15.39 6.79 -17.53
N ILE A 131 14.69 6.00 -16.70
CA ILE A 131 15.30 5.34 -15.53
C ILE A 131 16.38 4.35 -15.98
N ASP A 132 16.09 3.51 -16.96
CA ASP A 132 17.05 2.52 -17.47
C ASP A 132 18.29 3.20 -18.06
N GLY A 133 18.10 4.31 -18.79
CA GLY A 133 19.20 5.14 -19.30
C GLY A 133 20.05 5.76 -18.18
N ALA A 134 19.42 6.27 -17.15
CA ALA A 134 20.12 6.85 -15.99
C ALA A 134 20.92 5.78 -15.22
N VAL A 135 20.35 4.60 -15.04
CA VAL A 135 21.04 3.47 -14.39
C VAL A 135 22.24 3.01 -15.21
N ALA A 136 22.11 2.87 -16.52
CA ALA A 136 23.22 2.52 -17.41
C ALA A 136 24.38 3.50 -17.29
N THR A 137 24.08 4.82 -17.36
CA THR A 137 25.08 5.88 -17.22
C THR A 137 25.78 5.86 -15.85
N TYR A 138 25.04 5.54 -14.77
CA TYR A 138 25.62 5.44 -13.45
C TYR A 138 26.67 4.31 -13.36
N TYR A 139 26.36 3.14 -13.92
CA TYR A 139 27.27 2.00 -13.87
C TYR A 139 28.49 2.16 -14.80
N GLU A 140 28.36 2.86 -15.95
CA GLU A 140 29.50 3.18 -16.81
C GLU A 140 30.52 4.09 -16.10
N GLY A 141 30.10 4.87 -15.11
CA GLY A 141 30.97 5.75 -14.33
C GLY A 141 31.62 5.11 -13.09
N VAL A 142 31.32 3.84 -12.80
CA VAL A 142 31.78 3.12 -11.58
C VAL A 142 32.83 2.04 -11.89
N GLU A 143 33.09 1.74 -13.15
CA GLU A 143 34.22 0.91 -13.59
C GLU A 143 35.49 1.77 -13.65
#